data_059b9ed27964f2591a87e23a4a2d825a
#
_entry.id   059b9ed27964f2591a87e23a4a2d825a
#
_cell.length_a   1.000
_cell.length_b   1.000
_cell.length_c   1.000
_cell.angle_alpha   90.00
_cell.angle_beta   90.00
_cell.angle_gamma   90.00
#
_symmetry.space_group_name_H-M   'P 1'
#
loop_
_entity.id
_entity.type
_entity.pdbx_description
1 polymer ?
#
loop_
_entity_poly.entity_id
_entity_poly.type
_entity_poly.pdbx_seq_one_letter_code
_entity_poly.pdbx_strand_id
1 'polypeptide(L)'
;FVPLADSLTPYLEDASPLDQIDGEKDKLPIVTGYRRLDELLVGGLQRSDMVVLAARPSVGKSMMGLNLTLSAAKAGFKVGIFSLEMGRDQIAHRLLAAQSRVNMQQIRNRIQSPSEEDQVINSIGLLSDLTIYVDDTPFQTVTEMRGKARRLQMTHGLDFLVVDYMQLINGGSSGGREGNRAQEVSEISRQMKGMARDLHIPVLAISQLSRAIEHRTSHRPMLSDLRESGSIEQDADVVMFIHREDKFTTEEEWNKSNPTQPFPRDRASLIIAKHRNGPTDEVEMRVRDSIGIFEELSFSTQRQSKPSPSFSSGGAGR
;
A
#
# COMPACT_ATOMS: atom_id res chain seq x y z
N PHE A 1 -8.68 -26.07 -19.26
CA PHE A 1 -8.93 -26.76 -17.99
C PHE A 1 -7.64 -27.46 -17.55
N VAL A 2 -7.27 -27.24 -16.27
CA VAL A 2 -6.11 -27.87 -15.63
C VAL A 2 -6.66 -28.77 -14.52
N PRO A 3 -6.19 -30.02 -14.37
CA PRO A 3 -6.60 -30.90 -13.29
C PRO A 3 -6.25 -30.29 -11.93
N LEU A 4 -7.14 -30.41 -10.94
CA LEU A 4 -6.88 -29.92 -9.58
C LEU A 4 -5.67 -30.62 -8.96
N ALA A 5 -5.43 -31.87 -9.32
CA ALA A 5 -4.27 -32.65 -8.87
C ALA A 5 -2.94 -31.94 -9.17
N ASP A 6 -2.79 -31.32 -10.34
CA ASP A 6 -1.57 -30.58 -10.72
C ASP A 6 -1.33 -29.37 -9.83
N SER A 7 -2.42 -28.77 -9.31
CA SER A 7 -2.35 -27.64 -8.34
C SER A 7 -2.07 -28.10 -6.92
N LEU A 8 -2.22 -29.37 -6.58
CA LEU A 8 -1.95 -29.94 -5.27
C LEU A 8 -0.53 -30.52 -5.15
N THR A 9 0.11 -30.85 -6.27
CA THR A 9 1.47 -31.41 -6.30
C THR A 9 2.49 -30.61 -5.49
N PRO A 10 2.56 -29.25 -5.58
CA PRO A 10 3.50 -28.47 -4.80
C PRO A 10 3.36 -28.65 -3.28
N TYR A 11 2.13 -28.84 -2.78
CA TYR A 11 1.88 -29.04 -1.35
C TYR A 11 2.29 -30.43 -0.84
N LEU A 12 2.47 -31.39 -1.74
CA LEU A 12 2.97 -32.73 -1.40
C LEU A 12 4.51 -32.77 -1.40
N GLU A 13 5.15 -31.94 -2.21
CA GLU A 13 6.60 -31.82 -2.33
C GLU A 13 7.22 -30.93 -1.24
N ASP A 14 6.47 -29.95 -0.73
CA ASP A 14 6.90 -28.99 0.32
C ASP A 14 6.92 -29.58 1.75
N ALA A 15 6.86 -30.89 1.92
CA ALA A 15 6.90 -31.55 3.24
C ALA A 15 8.27 -31.50 3.93
N SER A 16 9.27 -30.75 3.42
CA SER A 16 10.56 -30.49 4.08
C SER A 16 10.76 -28.99 4.30
N PRO A 17 10.52 -28.45 5.51
CA PRO A 17 10.53 -27.00 5.76
C PRO A 17 11.90 -26.33 5.78
N LEU A 18 13.02 -27.01 5.57
CA LEU A 18 14.34 -26.49 5.88
C LEU A 18 15.34 -26.34 4.73
N ASP A 19 15.08 -26.89 3.52
CA ASP A 19 16.12 -26.98 2.48
C ASP A 19 15.86 -26.17 1.18
N GLN A 20 14.83 -25.31 1.10
CA GLN A 20 14.46 -24.65 -0.16
C GLN A 20 14.43 -23.11 -0.12
N ILE A 21 15.29 -22.47 0.67
CA ILE A 21 15.28 -20.99 0.78
C ILE A 21 15.89 -20.28 -0.44
N ASP A 22 16.68 -20.95 -1.27
CA ASP A 22 17.41 -20.29 -2.38
C ASP A 22 16.80 -20.44 -3.80
N GLY A 23 15.76 -21.25 -3.98
CA GLY A 23 15.23 -21.59 -5.32
C GLY A 23 13.90 -20.96 -5.75
N GLU A 24 13.09 -20.40 -4.84
CA GLU A 24 11.69 -20.07 -5.12
C GLU A 24 11.24 -18.65 -4.69
N LYS A 25 12.08 -17.63 -4.90
CA LYS A 25 11.65 -16.23 -4.69
C LYS A 25 10.35 -15.91 -5.45
N ASP A 26 10.10 -16.57 -6.56
CA ASP A 26 8.91 -16.37 -7.39
C ASP A 26 7.61 -16.85 -6.74
N LYS A 27 7.67 -17.60 -5.65
CA LYS A 27 6.49 -18.05 -4.89
C LYS A 27 6.26 -17.25 -3.60
N LEU A 28 7.26 -16.51 -3.11
CA LEU A 28 7.16 -15.77 -1.84
C LEU A 28 6.27 -14.53 -1.97
N PRO A 29 5.50 -14.18 -0.91
CA PRO A 29 4.84 -12.90 -0.80
C PRO A 29 5.85 -11.75 -0.81
N ILE A 30 5.43 -10.58 -1.29
CA ILE A 30 6.27 -9.38 -1.28
C ILE A 30 6.16 -8.72 0.09
N VAL A 31 7.26 -8.65 0.83
CA VAL A 31 7.32 -8.02 2.14
C VAL A 31 7.07 -6.52 2.05
N THR A 32 6.26 -5.98 2.95
CA THR A 32 5.95 -4.55 3.00
C THR A 32 6.99 -3.75 3.78
N GLY A 33 7.75 -4.43 4.64
CA GLY A 33 8.70 -3.81 5.57
C GLY A 33 8.05 -3.30 6.86
N TYR A 34 6.75 -3.52 7.02
CA TYR A 34 5.99 -3.26 8.24
C TYR A 34 5.56 -4.60 8.83
N ARG A 35 6.11 -4.94 9.98
CA ARG A 35 5.93 -6.28 10.58
C ARG A 35 4.46 -6.61 10.81
N ARG A 36 3.71 -5.70 11.42
CA ARG A 36 2.29 -5.92 11.71
C ARG A 36 1.45 -6.01 10.45
N LEU A 37 1.79 -5.19 9.44
CA LEU A 37 1.12 -5.26 8.15
C LEU A 37 1.41 -6.60 7.46
N ASP A 38 2.66 -7.07 7.46
CA ASP A 38 3.02 -8.37 6.90
C ASP A 38 2.31 -9.53 7.62
N GLU A 39 2.20 -9.49 8.95
CA GLU A 39 1.42 -10.46 9.73
C GLU A 39 -0.06 -10.48 9.28
N LEU A 40 -0.69 -9.32 9.12
CA LEU A 40 -2.08 -9.21 8.67
C LEU A 40 -2.28 -9.64 7.23
N LEU A 41 -1.28 -9.44 6.37
CA LEU A 41 -1.28 -9.85 4.97
C LEU A 41 -0.78 -11.29 4.75
N VAL A 42 -0.64 -12.07 5.84
CA VAL A 42 -0.21 -13.47 5.77
C VAL A 42 1.17 -13.62 5.11
N GLY A 43 2.13 -12.77 5.56
CA GLY A 43 3.51 -12.76 5.10
C GLY A 43 3.87 -11.64 4.12
N GLY A 44 2.91 -10.82 3.68
CA GLY A 44 3.11 -9.71 2.74
C GLY A 44 2.10 -9.68 1.60
N LEU A 45 2.38 -8.91 0.56
CA LEU A 45 1.51 -8.80 -0.62
C LEU A 45 1.55 -10.11 -1.43
N GLN A 46 0.38 -10.75 -1.60
CA GLN A 46 0.28 -12.06 -2.25
C GLN A 46 0.37 -11.95 -3.77
N ARG A 47 0.98 -12.94 -4.42
CA ARG A 47 1.05 -13.04 -5.87
C ARG A 47 -0.35 -13.08 -6.49
N SER A 48 -0.53 -12.42 -7.64
CA SER A 48 -1.80 -12.29 -8.37
C SER A 48 -2.89 -11.48 -7.67
N ASP A 49 -2.59 -10.86 -6.51
CA ASP A 49 -3.54 -10.01 -5.82
C ASP A 49 -3.53 -8.57 -6.36
N MET A 50 -4.73 -8.01 -6.45
CA MET A 50 -4.93 -6.57 -6.60
C MET A 50 -5.13 -5.97 -5.22
N VAL A 51 -4.17 -5.17 -4.80
CA VAL A 51 -4.19 -4.43 -3.54
C VAL A 51 -4.53 -2.97 -3.82
N VAL A 52 -5.57 -2.46 -3.21
CA VAL A 52 -5.96 -1.05 -3.35
C VAL A 52 -5.54 -0.28 -2.10
N LEU A 53 -4.77 0.78 -2.31
CA LEU A 53 -4.40 1.73 -1.26
C LEU A 53 -5.09 3.06 -1.53
N ALA A 54 -6.03 3.45 -0.67
CA ALA A 54 -6.81 4.64 -0.90
C ALA A 54 -6.72 5.65 0.26
N ALA A 55 -6.70 6.95 -0.11
CA ALA A 55 -6.71 8.05 0.81
C ALA A 55 -7.24 9.33 0.14
N ARG A 56 -7.57 10.34 0.96
CA ARG A 56 -7.78 11.71 0.46
C ARG A 56 -6.45 12.32 -0.01
N PRO A 57 -6.47 13.34 -0.86
CA PRO A 57 -5.28 14.10 -1.23
C PRO A 57 -4.49 14.57 -0.01
N SER A 58 -3.17 14.62 -0.12
CA SER A 58 -2.24 15.09 0.92
C SER A 58 -2.17 14.26 2.22
N VAL A 59 -2.89 13.13 2.30
CA VAL A 59 -2.84 12.19 3.45
C VAL A 59 -1.59 11.31 3.41
N GLY A 60 -1.01 11.07 2.21
CA GLY A 60 0.24 10.32 2.06
C GLY A 60 0.14 9.04 1.23
N LYS A 61 -0.89 8.88 0.36
CA LYS A 61 -1.07 7.69 -0.49
C LYS A 61 0.17 7.32 -1.32
N SER A 62 0.70 8.28 -2.10
CA SER A 62 1.91 8.07 -2.93
C SER A 62 3.16 7.84 -2.09
N MET A 63 3.26 8.49 -0.93
CA MET A 63 4.34 8.28 0.04
C MET A 63 4.35 6.84 0.56
N MET A 64 3.20 6.30 0.96
CA MET A 64 3.09 4.90 1.39
C MET A 64 3.43 3.95 0.24
N GLY A 65 2.94 4.20 -0.99
CA GLY A 65 3.29 3.40 -2.16
C GLY A 65 4.80 3.36 -2.42
N LEU A 66 5.50 4.49 -2.28
CA LEU A 66 6.96 4.56 -2.41
C LEU A 66 7.68 3.87 -1.24
N ASN A 67 7.15 3.93 -0.02
CA ASN A 67 7.73 3.19 1.12
C ASN A 67 7.63 1.67 0.91
N LEU A 68 6.48 1.17 0.44
CA LEU A 68 6.30 -0.25 0.08
C LEU A 68 7.25 -0.66 -1.06
N THR A 69 7.40 0.19 -2.09
CA THR A 69 8.36 0.00 -3.17
C THR A 69 9.79 -0.13 -2.66
N LEU A 70 10.21 0.81 -1.80
CA LEU A 70 11.57 0.82 -1.25
C LEU A 70 11.85 -0.41 -0.39
N SER A 71 10.89 -0.83 0.43
CA SER A 71 10.99 -2.01 1.27
C SER A 71 11.11 -3.29 0.43
N ALA A 72 10.23 -3.45 -0.56
CA ALA A 72 10.27 -4.59 -1.48
C ALA A 72 11.59 -4.66 -2.26
N ALA A 73 12.05 -3.52 -2.79
CA ALA A 73 13.32 -3.47 -3.52
C ALA A 73 14.54 -3.79 -2.64
N LYS A 74 14.56 -3.32 -1.39
CA LYS A 74 15.59 -3.68 -0.39
C LYS A 74 15.61 -5.17 -0.04
N ALA A 75 14.45 -5.82 -0.09
CA ALA A 75 14.34 -7.27 0.08
C ALA A 75 14.74 -8.06 -1.18
N GLY A 76 15.20 -7.36 -2.23
CA GLY A 76 15.70 -7.95 -3.47
C GLY A 76 14.62 -8.26 -4.51
N PHE A 77 13.39 -7.74 -4.34
CA PHE A 77 12.34 -7.84 -5.34
C PHE A 77 12.47 -6.75 -6.40
N LYS A 78 12.10 -7.07 -7.63
CA LYS A 78 12.11 -6.16 -8.77
C LYS A 78 10.79 -5.43 -8.87
N VAL A 79 10.80 -4.10 -8.73
CA VAL A 79 9.60 -3.27 -8.63
C VAL A 79 9.42 -2.38 -9.84
N GLY A 80 8.21 -2.37 -10.41
CA GLY A 80 7.78 -1.42 -11.44
C GLY A 80 6.84 -0.37 -10.86
N ILE A 81 6.97 0.87 -11.28
CA ILE A 81 6.07 1.97 -10.91
C ILE A 81 5.53 2.61 -12.19
N PHE A 82 4.21 2.60 -12.36
CA PHE A 82 3.54 3.53 -13.27
C PHE A 82 3.12 4.76 -12.49
N SER A 83 3.75 5.89 -12.77
CA SER A 83 3.47 7.16 -12.13
C SER A 83 2.76 8.10 -13.09
N LEU A 84 1.47 8.27 -12.92
CA LEU A 84 0.64 9.10 -13.79
C LEU A 84 0.50 10.54 -13.27
N GLU A 85 0.85 10.77 -11.98
CA GLU A 85 0.77 12.08 -11.33
C GLU A 85 2.14 12.75 -11.22
N MET A 86 3.18 11.97 -10.96
CA MET A 86 4.51 12.49 -10.63
C MET A 86 5.55 12.07 -11.67
N GLY A 87 6.43 13.00 -12.06
CA GLY A 87 7.59 12.66 -12.88
C GLY A 87 8.63 11.83 -12.11
N ARG A 88 9.42 11.06 -12.84
CA ARG A 88 10.48 10.19 -12.30
C ARG A 88 11.48 10.92 -11.39
N ASP A 89 11.81 12.19 -11.69
CA ASP A 89 12.72 12.97 -10.87
C ASP A 89 12.14 13.26 -9.48
N GLN A 90 10.82 13.48 -9.39
CA GLN A 90 10.12 13.67 -8.12
C GLN A 90 10.10 12.37 -7.31
N ILE A 91 9.92 11.23 -7.96
CA ILE A 91 10.00 9.91 -7.32
C ILE A 91 11.39 9.67 -6.78
N ALA A 92 12.44 9.91 -7.59
CA ALA A 92 13.82 9.76 -7.17
C ALA A 92 14.15 10.63 -5.96
N HIS A 93 13.73 11.91 -5.96
CA HIS A 93 13.91 12.79 -4.80
C HIS A 93 13.20 12.28 -3.54
N ARG A 94 11.98 11.75 -3.67
CA ARG A 94 11.23 11.19 -2.51
C ARG A 94 11.89 9.92 -1.97
N LEU A 95 12.32 9.02 -2.86
CA LEU A 95 13.06 7.81 -2.46
C LEU A 95 14.39 8.16 -1.79
N LEU A 96 15.09 9.17 -2.32
CA LEU A 96 16.35 9.65 -1.75
C LEU A 96 16.16 10.24 -0.35
N ALA A 97 15.14 11.08 -0.16
CA ALA A 97 14.81 11.65 1.15
C ALA A 97 14.43 10.55 2.16
N ALA A 98 13.62 9.57 1.73
CA ALA A 98 13.21 8.44 2.56
C ALA A 98 14.40 7.55 2.93
N GLN A 99 15.34 7.30 2.00
CA GLN A 99 16.51 6.46 2.23
C GLN A 99 17.56 7.15 3.10
N SER A 100 17.88 8.42 2.80
CA SER A 100 18.89 9.20 3.54
C SER A 100 18.40 9.71 4.89
N ARG A 101 17.06 9.76 5.08
CA ARG A 101 16.40 10.42 6.23
C ARG A 101 16.71 11.92 6.34
N VAL A 102 17.14 12.54 5.25
CA VAL A 102 17.38 13.97 5.14
C VAL A 102 16.12 14.65 4.61
N ASN A 103 15.83 15.86 5.12
CA ASN A 103 14.66 16.62 4.71
C ASN A 103 14.65 16.87 3.19
N MET A 104 13.53 16.56 2.57
CA MET A 104 13.33 16.65 1.11
C MET A 104 13.59 18.07 0.56
N GLN A 105 13.23 19.12 1.32
CA GLN A 105 13.50 20.50 0.92
C GLN A 105 14.98 20.85 1.00
N GLN A 106 15.71 20.32 2.00
CA GLN A 106 17.15 20.50 2.12
C GLN A 106 17.88 19.85 0.94
N ILE A 107 17.48 18.60 0.57
CA ILE A 107 18.06 17.93 -0.61
C ILE A 107 17.79 18.74 -1.88
N ARG A 108 16.56 19.20 -2.08
CA ARG A 108 16.16 19.98 -3.25
C ARG A 108 16.91 21.30 -3.36
N ASN A 109 17.08 21.99 -2.25
CA ASN A 109 17.72 23.32 -2.21
C ASN A 109 19.24 23.25 -2.03
N ARG A 110 19.82 22.04 -1.90
CA ARG A 110 21.25 21.81 -1.62
C ARG A 110 21.74 22.55 -0.38
N ILE A 111 20.94 22.51 0.70
CA ILE A 111 21.21 23.15 1.99
C ILE A 111 21.39 22.03 3.04
N GLN A 112 22.29 21.11 2.80
CA GLN A 112 22.64 20.06 3.75
C GLN A 112 23.86 20.46 4.56
N SER A 113 23.93 19.97 5.81
CA SER A 113 25.18 19.92 6.55
C SER A 113 26.14 18.88 5.92
N PRO A 114 27.44 18.95 6.17
CA PRO A 114 28.40 17.96 5.64
C PRO A 114 28.01 16.51 5.98
N SER A 115 27.48 16.27 7.18
CA SER A 115 27.01 14.94 7.60
C SER A 115 25.76 14.48 6.81
N GLU A 116 24.83 15.39 6.52
CA GLU A 116 23.66 15.09 5.70
C GLU A 116 24.06 14.86 4.22
N GLU A 117 25.06 15.58 3.72
CA GLU A 117 25.59 15.37 2.38
C GLU A 117 26.18 13.96 2.23
N ASP A 118 26.98 13.50 3.21
CA ASP A 118 27.50 12.13 3.25
C ASP A 118 26.37 11.09 3.28
N GLN A 119 25.32 11.32 4.06
CA GLN A 119 24.14 10.44 4.10
C GLN A 119 23.42 10.38 2.76
N VAL A 120 23.28 11.50 2.07
CA VAL A 120 22.67 11.58 0.74
C VAL A 120 23.54 10.83 -0.29
N ILE A 121 24.84 11.05 -0.32
CA ILE A 121 25.76 10.37 -1.23
C ILE A 121 25.74 8.85 -1.03
N ASN A 122 25.82 8.39 0.21
CA ASN A 122 25.69 6.96 0.54
C ASN A 122 24.35 6.38 0.09
N SER A 123 23.27 7.14 0.27
CA SER A 123 21.94 6.72 -0.13
C SER A 123 21.76 6.64 -1.64
N ILE A 124 22.44 7.48 -2.42
CA ILE A 124 22.46 7.39 -3.88
C ILE A 124 23.09 6.04 -4.31
N GLY A 125 24.23 5.67 -3.70
CA GLY A 125 24.84 4.36 -3.96
C GLY A 125 23.89 3.21 -3.68
N LEU A 126 23.29 3.17 -2.48
CA LEU A 126 22.33 2.14 -2.09
C LEU A 126 21.09 2.07 -3.00
N LEU A 127 20.55 3.21 -3.40
CA LEU A 127 19.38 3.26 -4.30
C LEU A 127 19.73 2.81 -5.72
N SER A 128 20.95 3.07 -6.18
CA SER A 128 21.42 2.66 -7.50
C SER A 128 21.54 1.15 -7.65
N ASP A 129 21.74 0.43 -6.54
CA ASP A 129 21.80 -1.03 -6.52
C ASP A 129 20.40 -1.68 -6.49
N LEU A 130 19.35 -0.90 -6.21
CA LEU A 130 17.98 -1.42 -6.16
C LEU A 130 17.38 -1.52 -7.56
N THR A 131 16.61 -2.59 -7.76
CA THR A 131 15.92 -2.82 -9.04
C THR A 131 14.53 -2.19 -9.01
N ILE A 132 14.47 -0.88 -9.28
CA ILE A 132 13.22 -0.10 -9.37
C ILE A 132 13.13 0.52 -10.76
N TYR A 133 12.05 0.23 -11.49
CA TYR A 133 11.76 0.77 -12.81
C TYR A 133 10.59 1.75 -12.72
N VAL A 134 10.73 2.93 -13.35
CA VAL A 134 9.70 3.97 -13.34
C VAL A 134 9.27 4.29 -14.76
N ASP A 135 7.98 4.23 -15.01
CA ASP A 135 7.32 4.74 -16.21
C ASP A 135 6.42 5.93 -15.81
N ASP A 136 6.80 7.13 -16.22
CA ASP A 136 6.08 8.38 -15.97
C ASP A 136 5.34 8.91 -17.21
N THR A 137 5.05 8.01 -18.15
CA THR A 137 4.25 8.37 -19.35
C THR A 137 2.81 8.69 -18.92
N PRO A 138 2.29 9.88 -19.24
CA PRO A 138 0.92 10.26 -18.90
C PRO A 138 -0.11 9.58 -19.80
N PHE A 139 -1.38 9.60 -19.37
CA PHE A 139 -2.56 9.19 -20.18
C PHE A 139 -2.50 7.76 -20.75
N GLN A 140 -1.91 6.83 -20.05
CA GLN A 140 -1.85 5.43 -20.44
C GLN A 140 -3.18 4.70 -20.18
N THR A 141 -3.48 3.70 -21.01
CA THR A 141 -4.52 2.70 -20.75
C THR A 141 -3.95 1.52 -19.98
N VAL A 142 -4.81 0.75 -19.29
CA VAL A 142 -4.37 -0.48 -18.59
C VAL A 142 -3.77 -1.50 -19.57
N THR A 143 -4.26 -1.55 -20.81
CA THR A 143 -3.74 -2.43 -21.86
C THR A 143 -2.30 -2.08 -22.23
N GLU A 144 -1.98 -0.81 -22.37
CA GLU A 144 -0.61 -0.33 -22.63
C GLU A 144 0.32 -0.62 -21.46
N MET A 145 -0.14 -0.34 -20.22
CA MET A 145 0.61 -0.66 -19.00
C MET A 145 0.90 -2.16 -18.91
N ARG A 146 -0.09 -3.02 -19.16
CA ARG A 146 0.07 -4.48 -19.17
C ARG A 146 1.11 -4.92 -20.20
N GLY A 147 1.09 -4.36 -21.41
CA GLY A 147 2.07 -4.64 -22.44
C GLY A 147 3.50 -4.26 -22.03
N LYS A 148 3.67 -3.08 -21.41
CA LYS A 148 4.96 -2.59 -20.89
C LYS A 148 5.45 -3.44 -19.72
N ALA A 149 4.57 -3.74 -18.74
CA ALA A 149 4.89 -4.56 -17.58
C ALA A 149 5.32 -5.98 -17.99
N ARG A 150 4.60 -6.60 -18.95
CA ARG A 150 4.96 -7.91 -19.47
C ARG A 150 6.32 -7.90 -20.17
N ARG A 151 6.61 -6.86 -20.95
CA ARG A 151 7.95 -6.69 -21.57
C ARG A 151 9.04 -6.56 -20.52
N LEU A 152 8.81 -5.73 -19.48
CA LEU A 152 9.74 -5.56 -18.37
C LEU A 152 9.97 -6.89 -17.65
N GLN A 153 8.90 -7.64 -17.37
CA GLN A 153 8.97 -8.95 -16.73
C GLN A 153 9.82 -9.94 -17.52
N MET A 154 9.65 -9.96 -18.85
CA MET A 154 10.40 -10.89 -19.75
C MET A 154 11.87 -10.51 -19.88
N THR A 155 12.22 -9.21 -19.85
CA THR A 155 13.59 -8.74 -20.12
C THR A 155 14.44 -8.61 -18.85
N HIS A 156 13.85 -8.17 -17.76
CA HIS A 156 14.56 -7.85 -16.51
C HIS A 156 13.99 -8.57 -15.29
N GLY A 157 12.80 -9.15 -15.43
CA GLY A 157 11.99 -9.66 -14.32
C GLY A 157 11.18 -8.55 -13.67
N LEU A 158 10.07 -8.94 -13.05
CA LEU A 158 9.16 -8.03 -12.33
C LEU A 158 8.43 -8.82 -11.25
N ASP A 159 8.52 -8.38 -9.99
CA ASP A 159 7.92 -9.05 -8.85
C ASP A 159 6.76 -8.29 -8.24
N PHE A 160 6.77 -6.97 -8.36
CA PHE A 160 5.78 -6.08 -7.77
C PHE A 160 5.50 -4.89 -8.68
N LEU A 161 4.25 -4.49 -8.80
CA LEU A 161 3.85 -3.36 -9.63
C LEU A 161 3.04 -2.35 -8.81
N VAL A 162 3.41 -1.08 -8.90
CA VAL A 162 2.68 0.05 -8.29
C VAL A 162 2.11 0.94 -9.37
N VAL A 163 0.85 1.37 -9.23
CA VAL A 163 0.17 2.30 -10.15
C VAL A 163 -0.35 3.48 -9.36
N ASP A 164 0.19 4.66 -9.60
CA ASP A 164 -0.16 5.90 -8.89
C ASP A 164 -0.66 6.97 -9.90
N TYR A 165 -1.97 7.22 -9.99
CA TYR A 165 -3.11 6.60 -9.34
C TYR A 165 -4.22 6.28 -10.36
N MET A 166 -5.11 5.36 -10.02
CA MET A 166 -6.10 4.76 -10.93
C MET A 166 -6.97 5.77 -11.68
N GLN A 167 -7.37 6.88 -11.06
CA GLN A 167 -8.26 7.86 -11.67
C GLN A 167 -7.61 8.69 -12.77
N LEU A 168 -6.30 8.59 -13.00
CA LEU A 168 -5.60 9.21 -14.13
C LEU A 168 -5.45 8.27 -15.34
N ILE A 169 -5.82 7.00 -15.17
CA ILE A 169 -5.79 6.02 -16.25
C ILE A 169 -6.86 6.40 -17.29
N ASN A 170 -6.48 6.33 -18.57
CA ASN A 170 -7.39 6.55 -19.67
C ASN A 170 -8.25 5.28 -19.90
N GLY A 171 -9.55 5.39 -19.77
CA GLY A 171 -10.48 4.28 -19.99
C GLY A 171 -10.71 3.91 -21.46
N GLY A 172 -10.12 4.64 -22.40
CA GLY A 172 -10.20 4.33 -23.83
C GLY A 172 -11.56 4.63 -24.51
N SER A 173 -12.57 5.10 -23.77
CA SER A 173 -13.87 5.43 -24.34
C SER A 173 -13.97 6.91 -24.70
N SER A 174 -14.12 7.21 -25.99
CA SER A 174 -14.21 8.56 -26.58
C SER A 174 -15.57 9.23 -26.36
N GLY A 175 -16.10 9.26 -25.14
CA GLY A 175 -17.44 9.80 -24.91
C GLY A 175 -17.57 10.54 -23.59
N GLY A 176 -17.20 11.82 -23.59
CA GLY A 176 -17.29 12.72 -22.44
C GLY A 176 -18.72 13.04 -21.99
N ARG A 177 -19.31 12.17 -21.18
CA ARG A 177 -20.48 12.45 -20.33
C ARG A 177 -20.22 11.93 -18.93
N GLU A 178 -20.51 12.74 -17.92
CA GLU A 178 -20.30 12.41 -16.49
C GLU A 178 -20.90 11.07 -16.02
N GLY A 179 -21.95 10.57 -16.69
CA GLY A 179 -22.54 9.25 -16.42
C GLY A 179 -21.65 8.05 -16.78
N ASN A 180 -20.52 8.26 -17.46
CA ASN A 180 -19.65 7.21 -17.94
C ASN A 180 -18.45 6.94 -17.00
N ARG A 181 -18.14 7.88 -16.07
CA ARG A 181 -16.92 7.78 -15.24
C ARG A 181 -16.94 6.57 -14.30
N ALA A 182 -18.06 6.28 -13.65
CA ALA A 182 -18.17 5.11 -12.77
C ALA A 182 -17.99 3.79 -13.55
N GLN A 183 -18.50 3.72 -14.78
CA GLN A 183 -18.32 2.56 -15.65
C GLN A 183 -16.87 2.44 -16.11
N GLU A 184 -16.22 3.55 -16.45
CA GLU A 184 -14.82 3.61 -16.85
C GLU A 184 -13.89 3.12 -15.71
N VAL A 185 -14.09 3.63 -14.49
CA VAL A 185 -13.33 3.18 -13.32
C VAL A 185 -13.60 1.71 -13.01
N SER A 186 -14.82 1.24 -13.23
CA SER A 186 -15.17 -0.18 -13.10
C SER A 186 -14.40 -1.07 -14.08
N GLU A 187 -14.28 -0.63 -15.32
CA GLU A 187 -13.53 -1.35 -16.35
C GLU A 187 -12.02 -1.35 -16.04
N ILE A 188 -11.47 -0.18 -15.63
CA ILE A 188 -10.08 -0.04 -15.18
C ILE A 188 -9.79 -1.01 -14.04
N SER A 189 -10.65 -1.06 -13.02
CA SER A 189 -10.49 -1.95 -11.86
C SER A 189 -10.41 -3.41 -12.29
N ARG A 190 -11.34 -3.85 -13.14
CA ARG A 190 -11.39 -5.21 -13.66
C ARG A 190 -10.16 -5.58 -14.46
N GLN A 191 -9.69 -4.65 -15.32
CA GLN A 191 -8.47 -4.83 -16.10
C GLN A 191 -7.21 -4.87 -15.23
N MET A 192 -7.14 -4.07 -14.16
CA MET A 192 -6.05 -4.08 -13.18
C MET A 192 -5.96 -5.44 -12.45
N LYS A 193 -7.11 -5.98 -12.01
CA LYS A 193 -7.15 -7.33 -11.43
C LYS A 193 -6.73 -8.39 -12.46
N GLY A 194 -7.15 -8.24 -13.71
CA GLY A 194 -6.69 -9.09 -14.83
C GLY A 194 -5.17 -9.02 -14.98
N MET A 195 -4.58 -7.83 -14.96
CA MET A 195 -3.14 -7.63 -15.07
C MET A 195 -2.35 -8.32 -13.93
N ALA A 196 -2.80 -8.21 -12.68
CA ALA A 196 -2.17 -8.90 -11.55
C ALA A 196 -2.16 -10.43 -11.74
N ARG A 197 -3.25 -10.99 -12.23
CA ARG A 197 -3.36 -12.43 -12.51
C ARG A 197 -2.51 -12.87 -13.69
N ASP A 198 -2.52 -12.10 -14.78
CA ASP A 198 -1.77 -12.43 -16.01
C ASP A 198 -0.25 -12.39 -15.81
N LEU A 199 0.23 -11.49 -14.96
CA LEU A 199 1.65 -11.33 -14.64
C LEU A 199 2.09 -12.19 -13.45
N HIS A 200 1.16 -12.78 -12.70
CA HIS A 200 1.41 -13.52 -11.45
C HIS A 200 2.18 -12.72 -10.40
N ILE A 201 1.92 -11.41 -10.31
CA ILE A 201 2.53 -10.51 -9.33
C ILE A 201 1.46 -9.72 -8.59
N PRO A 202 1.73 -9.24 -7.36
CA PRO A 202 0.85 -8.26 -6.74
C PRO A 202 0.88 -6.93 -7.49
N VAL A 203 -0.30 -6.32 -7.62
CA VAL A 203 -0.46 -4.97 -8.18
C VAL A 203 -1.05 -4.06 -7.11
N LEU A 204 -0.27 -3.06 -6.67
CA LEU A 204 -0.73 -2.01 -5.78
C LEU A 204 -1.33 -0.88 -6.61
N ALA A 205 -2.64 -0.77 -6.58
CA ALA A 205 -3.39 0.29 -7.22
C ALA A 205 -3.68 1.40 -6.21
N ILE A 206 -3.07 2.56 -6.40
CA ILE A 206 -3.35 3.73 -5.57
C ILE A 206 -4.63 4.38 -6.05
N SER A 207 -5.52 4.75 -5.13
CA SER A 207 -6.82 5.33 -5.42
C SER A 207 -7.09 6.57 -4.56
N GLN A 208 -7.88 7.49 -5.09
CA GLN A 208 -8.34 8.65 -4.33
C GLN A 208 -9.75 8.40 -3.81
N LEU A 209 -9.99 8.73 -2.53
CA LEU A 209 -11.31 8.63 -1.91
C LEU A 209 -12.24 9.79 -2.32
N SER A 210 -13.54 9.53 -2.33
CA SER A 210 -14.59 10.51 -2.55
C SER A 210 -14.50 11.67 -1.54
N ARG A 211 -14.91 12.87 -1.96
CA ARG A 211 -15.02 14.05 -1.08
C ARG A 211 -16.11 13.91 -0.02
N ALA A 212 -17.02 12.97 -0.15
CA ALA A 212 -18.11 12.75 0.80
C ALA A 212 -17.61 12.49 2.24
N ILE A 213 -16.40 11.95 2.41
CA ILE A 213 -15.77 11.73 3.72
C ILE A 213 -15.53 13.05 4.50
N GLU A 214 -15.30 14.17 3.80
CA GLU A 214 -15.04 15.48 4.42
C GLU A 214 -16.28 16.11 5.05
N HIS A 215 -17.48 15.64 4.66
CA HIS A 215 -18.76 16.12 5.18
C HIS A 215 -19.33 15.27 6.33
N ARG A 216 -18.64 14.20 6.72
CA ARG A 216 -19.04 13.33 7.83
C ARG A 216 -18.43 13.79 9.14
N THR A 217 -19.12 13.56 10.25
CA THR A 217 -18.59 13.81 11.59
C THR A 217 -17.35 12.97 11.89
N SER A 218 -17.34 11.73 11.41
CA SER A 218 -16.14 10.89 11.41
C SER A 218 -15.50 10.89 10.03
N HIS A 219 -14.30 11.43 9.94
CA HIS A 219 -13.50 11.42 8.71
C HIS A 219 -12.81 10.07 8.45
N ARG A 220 -13.18 9.03 9.21
CA ARG A 220 -12.61 7.69 9.05
C ARG A 220 -13.09 7.06 7.75
N PRO A 221 -12.18 6.59 6.88
CA PRO A 221 -12.52 5.95 5.61
C PRO A 221 -13.32 4.65 5.77
N MET A 222 -14.21 4.38 4.83
CA MET A 222 -14.95 3.13 4.71
C MET A 222 -15.07 2.71 3.24
N LEU A 223 -15.40 1.44 2.97
CA LEU A 223 -15.46 0.90 1.61
C LEU A 223 -16.39 1.70 0.68
N SER A 224 -17.48 2.24 1.21
CA SER A 224 -18.40 3.10 0.43
C SER A 224 -17.76 4.41 -0.07
N ASP A 225 -16.61 4.82 0.46
CA ASP A 225 -15.89 6.02 0.01
C ASP A 225 -15.09 5.80 -1.28
N LEU A 226 -14.94 4.54 -1.70
CA LEU A 226 -14.49 4.16 -3.05
C LEU A 226 -15.58 4.35 -4.11
N ARG A 227 -16.60 5.12 -3.86
CA ARG A 227 -17.97 5.14 -4.41
C ARG A 227 -18.11 5.49 -5.89
N GLU A 228 -17.10 5.99 -6.58
CA GLU A 228 -17.17 6.14 -8.04
C GLU A 228 -17.05 4.78 -8.75
N SER A 229 -16.83 3.70 -7.97
CA SER A 229 -16.73 2.34 -8.46
C SER A 229 -16.96 1.32 -7.36
N GLY A 230 -18.19 0.92 -7.09
CA GLY A 230 -18.50 -0.28 -6.28
C GLY A 230 -17.77 -1.53 -6.79
N SER A 231 -17.26 -1.49 -8.01
CA SER A 231 -16.42 -2.53 -8.61
C SER A 231 -15.01 -2.57 -8.05
N ILE A 232 -14.36 -1.44 -7.66
CA ILE A 232 -13.02 -1.50 -7.02
C ILE A 232 -13.09 -2.37 -5.77
N GLU A 233 -14.13 -2.16 -4.94
CA GLU A 233 -14.34 -2.98 -3.77
C GLU A 233 -14.51 -4.46 -4.13
N GLN A 234 -15.25 -4.78 -5.19
CA GLN A 234 -15.52 -6.17 -5.59
C GLN A 234 -14.27 -6.85 -6.18
N ASP A 235 -13.52 -6.15 -7.03
CA ASP A 235 -12.38 -6.70 -7.76
C ASP A 235 -11.13 -6.86 -6.88
N ALA A 236 -10.89 -5.90 -5.95
CA ALA A 236 -9.73 -5.92 -5.06
C ALA A 236 -9.75 -7.12 -4.11
N ASP A 237 -8.59 -7.74 -3.91
CA ASP A 237 -8.38 -8.79 -2.90
C ASP A 237 -8.13 -8.18 -1.53
N VAL A 238 -7.39 -7.07 -1.49
CA VAL A 238 -7.12 -6.28 -0.29
C VAL A 238 -7.46 -4.82 -0.55
N VAL A 239 -8.14 -4.18 0.41
CA VAL A 239 -8.36 -2.73 0.41
C VAL A 239 -7.79 -2.15 1.69
N MET A 240 -6.87 -1.21 1.53
CA MET A 240 -6.23 -0.48 2.62
C MET A 240 -6.57 1.01 2.52
N PHE A 241 -6.86 1.63 3.66
CA PHE A 241 -7.04 3.07 3.76
C PHE A 241 -5.97 3.69 4.64
N ILE A 242 -5.50 4.88 4.25
CA ILE A 242 -4.71 5.72 5.14
C ILE A 242 -5.62 6.78 5.71
N HIS A 243 -5.69 6.84 7.04
CA HIS A 243 -6.40 7.88 7.78
C HIS A 243 -5.43 8.68 8.65
N ARG A 244 -5.59 10.01 8.64
CA ARG A 244 -4.80 10.95 9.44
C ARG A 244 -5.73 12.04 9.95
N GLU A 245 -6.00 12.03 11.24
CA GLU A 245 -6.88 13.01 11.88
C GLU A 245 -6.33 14.43 11.77
N ASP A 246 -5.00 14.61 11.86
CA ASP A 246 -4.32 15.90 11.75
C ASP A 246 -4.45 16.57 10.36
N LYS A 247 -5.04 15.89 9.37
CA LYS A 247 -5.34 16.45 8.04
C LYS A 247 -6.79 16.89 7.88
N PHE A 248 -7.67 16.56 8.82
CA PHE A 248 -9.09 16.88 8.78
C PHE A 248 -9.53 17.83 9.88
N THR A 249 -8.86 17.77 11.04
CA THR A 249 -9.25 18.47 12.26
C THR A 249 -8.09 19.35 12.73
N THR A 250 -8.38 20.56 13.17
CA THR A 250 -7.36 21.43 13.81
C THR A 250 -7.15 21.00 15.27
N GLU A 251 -5.97 21.34 15.83
CA GLU A 251 -5.67 21.05 17.23
C GLU A 251 -6.67 21.71 18.20
N GLU A 252 -7.18 22.89 17.84
CA GLU A 252 -8.19 23.60 18.65
C GLU A 252 -9.55 22.87 18.65
N GLU A 253 -9.99 22.39 17.49
CA GLU A 253 -11.23 21.63 17.35
C GLU A 253 -11.13 20.27 18.03
N TRP A 254 -9.97 19.60 17.89
CA TRP A 254 -9.70 18.34 18.56
C TRP A 254 -9.78 18.48 20.08
N ASN A 255 -9.10 19.46 20.65
CA ASN A 255 -9.08 19.68 22.10
C ASN A 255 -10.45 20.03 22.68
N LYS A 256 -11.32 20.68 21.89
CA LYS A 256 -12.71 20.93 22.30
C LYS A 256 -13.54 19.63 22.36
N SER A 257 -13.31 18.74 21.38
CA SER A 257 -14.08 17.48 21.27
C SER A 257 -13.48 16.36 22.12
N ASN A 258 -12.16 16.40 22.38
CA ASN A 258 -11.40 15.35 23.07
C ASN A 258 -10.48 15.93 24.16
N PRO A 259 -11.03 16.55 25.23
CA PRO A 259 -10.25 17.32 26.21
C PRO A 259 -9.22 16.47 26.99
N THR A 260 -9.38 15.14 27.01
CA THR A 260 -8.49 14.22 27.73
C THR A 260 -7.46 13.50 26.83
N GLN A 261 -7.53 13.70 25.52
CA GLN A 261 -6.65 13.03 24.57
C GLN A 261 -5.76 14.05 23.86
N PRO A 262 -4.44 13.79 23.74
CA PRO A 262 -3.56 14.66 22.98
C PRO A 262 -3.92 14.64 21.49
N PHE A 263 -3.71 15.78 20.82
CA PHE A 263 -3.91 15.87 19.37
C PHE A 263 -2.98 14.88 18.65
N PRO A 264 -3.50 14.01 17.75
CA PRO A 264 -2.75 12.94 17.10
C PRO A 264 -1.85 13.48 15.95
N ARG A 265 -1.00 14.46 16.26
CA ARG A 265 -0.05 15.02 15.29
C ARG A 265 0.91 13.94 14.79
N ASP A 266 1.15 13.92 13.47
CA ASP A 266 2.05 12.97 12.81
C ASP A 266 1.68 11.49 13.03
N ARG A 267 0.41 11.21 13.31
CA ARG A 267 -0.11 9.84 13.41
C ARG A 267 -1.00 9.51 12.22
N ALA A 268 -0.94 8.26 11.81
CA ALA A 268 -1.80 7.70 10.80
C ALA A 268 -2.25 6.30 11.21
N SER A 269 -3.46 5.93 10.81
CA SER A 269 -3.92 4.53 10.85
C SER A 269 -3.93 3.98 9.42
N LEU A 270 -3.23 2.89 9.18
CA LEU A 270 -3.36 2.10 7.97
C LEU A 270 -4.40 1.01 8.23
N ILE A 271 -5.58 1.18 7.64
CA ILE A 271 -6.77 0.36 7.90
C ILE A 271 -6.91 -0.67 6.80
N ILE A 272 -6.85 -1.96 7.12
CA ILE A 272 -7.19 -3.05 6.20
C ILE A 272 -8.70 -3.24 6.27
N ALA A 273 -9.43 -2.58 5.37
CA ALA A 273 -10.90 -2.59 5.37
C ALA A 273 -11.49 -3.82 4.68
N LYS A 274 -10.73 -4.45 3.80
CA LYS A 274 -11.09 -5.69 3.12
C LYS A 274 -9.85 -6.56 2.96
N HIS A 275 -9.98 -7.85 3.21
CA HIS A 275 -8.99 -8.87 2.89
C HIS A 275 -9.71 -10.18 2.57
N ARG A 276 -9.56 -10.69 1.33
CA ARG A 276 -10.25 -11.92 0.91
C ARG A 276 -9.76 -13.16 1.65
N ASN A 277 -8.46 -13.23 1.92
CA ASN A 277 -7.79 -14.42 2.42
C ASN A 277 -7.21 -14.22 3.83
N GLY A 278 -7.56 -13.14 4.53
CA GLY A 278 -7.00 -12.83 5.84
C GLY A 278 -7.88 -11.90 6.68
N PRO A 279 -7.39 -11.50 7.84
CA PRO A 279 -8.14 -10.64 8.76
C PRO A 279 -8.18 -9.19 8.28
N THR A 280 -9.18 -8.46 8.76
CA THR A 280 -9.25 -7.00 8.70
C THR A 280 -8.85 -6.44 10.06
N ASP A 281 -7.97 -5.45 10.06
CA ASP A 281 -7.45 -4.79 11.27
C ASP A 281 -6.82 -3.46 10.88
N GLU A 282 -6.18 -2.77 11.81
CA GLU A 282 -5.44 -1.55 11.54
C GLU A 282 -4.02 -1.60 12.12
N VAL A 283 -3.15 -0.83 11.48
CA VAL A 283 -1.76 -0.65 11.88
C VAL A 283 -1.54 0.82 12.18
N GLU A 284 -1.18 1.13 13.43
CA GLU A 284 -0.83 2.49 13.82
C GLU A 284 0.56 2.86 13.32
N MET A 285 0.64 4.03 12.71
CA MET A 285 1.84 4.53 12.06
C MET A 285 2.22 5.92 12.61
N ARG A 286 3.50 6.19 12.65
CA ARG A 286 4.05 7.54 12.75
C ARG A 286 4.39 8.04 11.36
N VAL A 287 4.05 9.28 11.07
CA VAL A 287 4.33 9.91 9.79
C VAL A 287 5.43 10.95 9.94
N ARG A 288 6.39 10.93 9.04
CA ARG A 288 7.44 11.94 8.93
C ARG A 288 7.37 12.59 7.56
N ASP A 289 6.47 13.54 7.41
CA ASP A 289 6.18 14.21 6.13
C ASP A 289 7.43 14.83 5.51
N SER A 290 8.36 15.39 6.33
CA SER A 290 9.57 16.08 5.85
C SER A 290 10.57 15.18 5.11
N ILE A 291 10.57 13.89 5.43
CA ILE A 291 11.45 12.87 4.83
C ILE A 291 10.67 11.79 4.08
N GLY A 292 9.35 11.90 4.06
CA GLY A 292 8.48 11.01 3.27
C GLY A 292 8.41 9.57 3.78
N ILE A 293 8.36 9.35 5.10
CA ILE A 293 8.35 8.01 5.70
C ILE A 293 7.13 7.79 6.59
N PHE A 294 6.57 6.59 6.51
CA PHE A 294 5.73 5.99 7.54
C PHE A 294 6.58 5.03 8.38
N GLU A 295 6.41 5.07 9.70
CA GLU A 295 7.08 4.17 10.65
C GLU A 295 6.00 3.46 11.46
N GLU A 296 6.04 2.15 11.54
CA GLU A 296 5.12 1.38 12.37
C GLU A 296 5.34 1.68 13.84
N LEU A 297 4.27 1.97 14.56
CA LEU A 297 4.32 2.12 16.01
C LEU A 297 4.26 0.74 16.66
N SER A 298 5.35 0.35 17.34
CA SER A 298 5.36 -0.89 18.12
C SER A 298 4.38 -0.77 19.28
N PHE A 299 3.32 -1.57 19.29
CA PHE A 299 2.50 -1.77 20.47
C PHE A 299 3.34 -2.58 21.49
N SER A 300 3.75 -1.96 22.58
CA SER A 300 4.01 -2.68 23.80
C SER A 300 2.71 -3.39 24.18
N THR A 301 2.70 -4.71 24.16
CA THR A 301 1.54 -5.56 24.41
C THR A 301 1.05 -5.38 25.84
N GLN A 302 0.28 -4.34 26.11
CA GLN A 302 -0.65 -4.35 27.22
C GLN A 302 -1.94 -5.03 26.74
N ARG A 303 -1.90 -6.36 26.65
CA ARG A 303 -3.10 -7.16 26.77
C ARG A 303 -3.71 -6.88 28.14
N GLN A 304 -4.65 -5.94 28.21
CA GLN A 304 -5.62 -5.95 29.28
C GLN A 304 -6.41 -7.26 29.13
N SER A 305 -6.06 -8.23 29.96
CA SER A 305 -6.83 -9.44 30.16
C SER A 305 -8.24 -9.03 30.55
N LYS A 306 -9.21 -9.22 29.64
CA LYS A 306 -10.62 -9.17 30.04
C LYS A 306 -10.79 -10.15 31.17
N PRO A 307 -11.38 -9.75 32.33
CA PRO A 307 -11.67 -10.66 33.41
C PRO A 307 -12.64 -11.73 32.90
N SER A 308 -12.26 -12.98 33.05
CA SER A 308 -13.11 -14.14 32.78
C SER A 308 -14.40 -14.02 33.59
N PRO A 309 -15.59 -14.32 33.03
CA PRO A 309 -16.81 -14.37 33.81
C PRO A 309 -16.67 -15.49 34.88
N SER A 310 -16.70 -15.10 36.13
CA SER A 310 -16.76 -16.04 37.25
C SER A 310 -18.10 -16.80 37.22
N PHE A 311 -18.04 -18.07 36.86
CA PHE A 311 -19.17 -18.98 37.12
C PHE A 311 -19.30 -19.18 38.64
N SER A 312 -20.29 -18.55 39.27
CA SER A 312 -20.68 -18.88 40.61
C SER A 312 -21.44 -20.21 40.57
N SER A 313 -20.80 -21.25 41.12
CA SER A 313 -21.47 -22.50 41.41
C SER A 313 -22.46 -22.26 42.55
N GLY A 314 -23.74 -22.11 42.22
CA GLY A 314 -24.84 -22.13 43.16
C GLY A 314 -24.99 -23.54 43.72
N GLY A 315 -24.65 -23.71 45.00
CA GLY A 315 -24.82 -24.96 45.73
C GLY A 315 -26.30 -25.33 45.83
N ALA A 316 -26.58 -26.55 45.48
CA ALA A 316 -27.81 -27.22 45.84
C ALA A 316 -27.78 -27.55 47.33
N GLY A 317 -28.77 -27.07 48.07
CA GLY A 317 -29.05 -27.43 49.41
C GLY A 317 -30.53 -27.74 49.58
N ARG A 318 -30.84 -29.03 49.76
CA ARG A 318 -32.07 -29.66 50.23
C ARG A 318 -33.29 -29.63 49.32
#